data_18666a519a6e50b5dd35f2b2aa50ffca
#
_entry.id   18666a519a6e50b5dd35f2b2aa50ffca
#
_cell.length_a   1.000
_cell.length_b   1.000
_cell.length_c   1.000
_cell.angle_alpha   90.00
_cell.angle_beta   90.00
_cell.angle_gamma   90.00
#
_symmetry.space_group_name_H-M   'P 1'
#
loop_
_entity.id
_entity.type
_entity.pdbx_description
1 polymer ?
#
loop_
_entity_poly.entity_id
_entity_poly.type
_entity_poly.pdbx_seq_one_letter_code
_entity_poly.pdbx_strand_id
1 'polypeptide(L)'
;RKYSTHAVQSPYGYEYQGDNLLLARVNLLLTYAEHLQARWQRKPTKEELQPIANIISWNLWQMDGLHLSVPGGKPQPETEQLDLFSMFGAAEPQLPTVSYKVKNWRKGSHGTTQNFETIQEGSTSMKFDYVIGNPPYQDETLGDNKGFAPPVYNKFLDASYEIADKVEMIHPARFLFNAGSTPKAWNEKMLSDPHFKVLHYESDASVMFTNTEIKGGVVISYRDKNKNYGAIKVFTPYEELNSIMKKAAPASEAKSLMETIYIQNKFDLEKLYKDHPEYRAVIGSEGRDKRFRNNIFEKVSIFTEERQNKGDIRVLGVSKNKRVWMYIPEKYVETEHENLKNWKVLVARVNGSGNLGEVLSTPVVEAPNEGYTQTFIGIGSFKVETEAQNALKYIKSKFCRTMLGILKITQDNNRDTWRM
;
A
#
# COMPACT_ATOMS: atom_id res chain seq x y z
N ARG A 1 -44.54 -7.44 14.78
CA ARG A 1 -44.11 -6.12 15.29
C ARG A 1 -42.80 -6.20 16.07
N LYS A 2 -42.69 -7.10 17.07
CA LYS A 2 -41.45 -7.21 17.88
C LYS A 2 -40.19 -7.50 17.04
N TYR A 3 -40.24 -8.46 16.14
CA TYR A 3 -39.06 -8.82 15.30
C TYR A 3 -38.69 -7.74 14.30
N SER A 4 -39.65 -7.04 13.70
CA SER A 4 -39.36 -5.94 12.77
C SER A 4 -38.76 -4.74 13.48
N THR A 5 -39.16 -4.45 14.72
CA THR A 5 -38.52 -3.39 15.53
C THR A 5 -37.10 -3.77 15.89
N HIS A 6 -36.83 -5.03 16.28
CA HIS A 6 -35.47 -5.49 16.57
C HIS A 6 -34.57 -5.42 15.33
N ALA A 7 -35.09 -5.68 14.14
CA ALA A 7 -34.31 -5.52 12.90
C ALA A 7 -33.82 -4.08 12.67
N VAL A 8 -34.65 -3.08 13.05
CA VAL A 8 -34.23 -1.66 12.95
C VAL A 8 -33.36 -1.22 14.14
N GLN A 9 -33.44 -1.86 15.27
CA GLN A 9 -32.59 -1.59 16.44
C GLN A 9 -31.18 -2.14 16.30
N SER A 10 -30.93 -3.05 15.36
CA SER A 10 -29.65 -3.76 15.20
C SER A 10 -28.60 -3.01 14.40
N PRO A 11 -28.92 -2.32 13.27
CA PRO A 11 -27.93 -1.58 12.50
C PRO A 11 -27.63 -0.23 13.15
N TYR A 12 -26.35 0.10 13.18
CA TYR A 12 -25.83 1.40 13.57
C TYR A 12 -24.96 1.92 12.45
N GLY A 13 -24.92 3.23 12.26
CA GLY A 13 -24.11 3.84 11.25
C GLY A 13 -23.78 5.29 11.55
N TYR A 14 -22.65 5.72 11.05
CA TYR A 14 -22.30 7.14 11.02
C TYR A 14 -21.86 7.55 9.63
N GLU A 15 -22.15 8.78 9.29
CA GLU A 15 -21.87 9.39 8.02
C GLU A 15 -21.31 10.78 8.27
N TYR A 16 -20.29 11.16 7.51
CA TYR A 16 -19.67 12.47 7.62
C TYR A 16 -20.57 13.57 7.02
N GLN A 17 -21.21 13.29 5.89
CA GLN A 17 -22.03 14.25 5.15
C GLN A 17 -23.50 14.16 5.58
N GLY A 18 -24.07 15.31 5.97
CA GLY A 18 -25.43 15.36 6.50
C GLY A 18 -26.54 15.04 5.53
N ASP A 19 -26.38 15.32 4.23
CA ASP A 19 -27.32 14.98 3.16
C ASP A 19 -27.34 13.46 2.91
N ASN A 20 -26.18 12.81 2.87
CA ASN A 20 -26.07 11.34 2.77
C ASN A 20 -26.74 10.66 4.00
N LEU A 21 -26.52 11.20 5.18
CA LEU A 21 -27.16 10.73 6.41
C LEU A 21 -28.68 10.83 6.33
N LEU A 22 -29.20 11.96 5.82
CA LEU A 22 -30.66 12.13 5.62
C LEU A 22 -31.21 11.07 4.65
N LEU A 23 -30.53 10.86 3.52
CA LEU A 23 -30.93 9.84 2.54
C LEU A 23 -30.93 8.43 3.17
N ALA A 24 -29.89 8.09 3.95
CA ALA A 24 -29.81 6.81 4.63
C ALA A 24 -30.97 6.60 5.62
N ARG A 25 -31.29 7.63 6.42
CA ARG A 25 -32.44 7.57 7.35
C ARG A 25 -33.76 7.41 6.64
N VAL A 26 -34.00 8.15 5.55
CA VAL A 26 -35.21 8.07 4.76
C VAL A 26 -35.33 6.70 4.10
N ASN A 27 -34.28 6.20 3.46
CA ASN A 27 -34.29 4.88 2.82
C ASN A 27 -34.60 3.75 3.81
N LEU A 28 -34.00 3.79 5.01
CA LEU A 28 -34.28 2.79 6.05
C LEU A 28 -35.74 2.84 6.50
N LEU A 29 -36.30 4.04 6.67
CA LEU A 29 -37.70 4.20 7.08
C LEU A 29 -38.66 3.73 5.97
N LEU A 30 -38.38 4.05 4.71
CA LEU A 30 -39.15 3.60 3.56
C LEU A 30 -39.12 2.09 3.41
N THR A 31 -37.94 1.49 3.47
CA THR A 31 -37.77 0.03 3.43
C THR A 31 -38.60 -0.66 4.52
N TYR A 32 -38.55 -0.12 5.75
CA TYR A 32 -39.39 -0.63 6.83
C TYR A 32 -40.89 -0.51 6.51
N ALA A 33 -41.35 0.64 6.02
CA ALA A 33 -42.72 0.91 5.64
C ALA A 33 -43.21 -0.05 4.52
N GLU A 34 -42.38 -0.26 3.49
CA GLU A 34 -42.69 -1.17 2.38
C GLU A 34 -42.83 -2.63 2.86
N HIS A 35 -41.96 -3.09 3.74
CA HIS A 35 -42.07 -4.42 4.34
C HIS A 35 -43.34 -4.58 5.17
N LEU A 36 -43.74 -3.58 5.95
CA LEU A 36 -44.99 -3.60 6.67
C LEU A 36 -46.19 -3.59 5.74
N GLN A 37 -46.18 -2.75 4.68
CA GLN A 37 -47.23 -2.69 3.69
C GLN A 37 -47.42 -4.04 2.98
N ALA A 38 -46.31 -4.64 2.55
CA ALA A 38 -46.37 -5.96 1.91
C ALA A 38 -46.94 -7.04 2.82
N ARG A 39 -46.59 -7.02 4.11
CA ARG A 39 -47.08 -8.00 5.08
C ARG A 39 -48.52 -7.77 5.51
N TRP A 40 -48.94 -6.51 5.67
CA TRP A 40 -50.25 -6.18 6.22
C TRP A 40 -51.28 -5.83 5.15
N GLN A 41 -50.87 -5.76 3.90
CA GLN A 41 -51.70 -5.36 2.75
C GLN A 41 -52.40 -4.00 2.93
N ARG A 42 -51.77 -3.12 3.74
CA ARG A 42 -52.13 -1.72 3.93
C ARG A 42 -50.92 -0.87 4.24
N LYS A 43 -51.01 0.42 3.96
CA LYS A 43 -49.95 1.38 4.35
C LYS A 43 -49.89 1.51 5.88
N PRO A 44 -48.68 1.55 6.46
CA PRO A 44 -48.52 1.87 7.86
C PRO A 44 -48.96 3.32 8.15
N THR A 45 -49.46 3.56 9.36
CA THR A 45 -49.86 4.91 9.80
C THR A 45 -48.65 5.68 10.31
N LYS A 46 -48.80 7.00 10.48
CA LYS A 46 -47.76 7.89 11.04
C LYS A 46 -47.36 7.44 12.48
N GLU A 47 -48.36 7.06 13.27
CA GLU A 47 -48.17 6.61 14.67
C GLU A 47 -47.38 5.30 14.72
N GLU A 48 -47.51 4.44 13.71
CA GLU A 48 -46.74 3.19 13.57
C GLU A 48 -45.31 3.44 13.13
N LEU A 49 -45.05 4.46 12.30
CA LEU A 49 -43.71 4.81 11.80
C LEU A 49 -42.91 5.70 12.76
N GLN A 50 -43.56 6.53 13.56
CA GLN A 50 -42.89 7.48 14.47
C GLN A 50 -41.89 6.82 15.44
N PRO A 51 -42.20 5.68 16.10
CA PRO A 51 -41.23 4.98 16.96
C PRO A 51 -40.03 4.45 16.18
N ILE A 52 -40.24 4.04 14.92
CA ILE A 52 -39.18 3.52 14.06
C ILE A 52 -38.24 4.65 13.58
N ALA A 53 -38.83 5.78 13.16
CA ALA A 53 -38.06 6.99 12.82
C ALA A 53 -37.18 7.44 14.01
N ASN A 54 -37.71 7.33 15.24
CA ASN A 54 -36.97 7.65 16.45
C ASN A 54 -35.79 6.68 16.70
N ILE A 55 -35.99 5.36 16.48
CA ILE A 55 -34.89 4.40 16.54
C ILE A 55 -33.83 4.70 15.50
N ILE A 56 -34.21 4.94 14.23
CA ILE A 56 -33.31 5.27 13.15
C ILE A 56 -32.50 6.54 13.48
N SER A 57 -33.11 7.57 14.05
CA SER A 57 -32.42 8.80 14.42
C SER A 57 -31.35 8.60 15.51
N TRP A 58 -31.53 7.62 16.38
CA TRP A 58 -30.55 7.23 17.39
C TRP A 58 -29.43 6.34 16.84
N ASN A 59 -29.72 5.56 15.83
CA ASN A 59 -28.79 4.55 15.28
C ASN A 59 -27.95 5.08 14.11
N LEU A 60 -28.44 6.08 13.40
CA LEU A 60 -27.69 6.73 12.31
C LEU A 60 -27.41 8.18 12.70
N TRP A 61 -26.13 8.54 12.76
CA TRP A 61 -25.71 9.90 13.18
C TRP A 61 -24.59 10.45 12.34
N GLN A 62 -24.41 11.77 12.38
CA GLN A 62 -23.33 12.47 11.69
C GLN A 62 -22.09 12.48 12.58
N MET A 63 -20.99 11.94 12.09
CA MET A 63 -19.74 11.87 12.85
C MET A 63 -18.53 11.82 11.93
N ASP A 64 -17.46 12.51 12.33
CA ASP A 64 -16.12 12.25 11.84
C ASP A 64 -15.61 10.96 12.52
N GLY A 65 -15.51 9.89 11.75
CA GLY A 65 -15.17 8.57 12.28
C GLY A 65 -13.70 8.42 12.71
N LEU A 66 -12.81 9.36 12.35
CA LEU A 66 -11.41 9.35 12.80
C LEU A 66 -11.22 10.16 14.08
N HIS A 67 -11.89 11.30 14.17
CA HIS A 67 -11.75 12.22 15.31
C HIS A 67 -12.85 12.06 16.35
N LEU A 68 -13.82 11.17 16.10
CA LEU A 68 -15.00 10.92 16.95
C LEU A 68 -15.73 12.23 17.34
N SER A 69 -15.77 13.18 16.41
CA SER A 69 -16.29 14.54 16.63
C SER A 69 -17.40 14.87 15.65
N VAL A 70 -18.16 15.93 15.94
CA VAL A 70 -19.13 16.49 14.98
C VAL A 70 -18.37 17.08 13.80
N PRO A 71 -18.70 16.77 12.53
CA PRO A 71 -18.08 17.41 11.38
C PRO A 71 -18.12 18.93 11.46
N GLY A 72 -16.98 19.58 11.22
CA GLY A 72 -16.83 21.03 11.40
C GLY A 72 -16.56 21.50 12.84
N GLY A 73 -16.53 20.58 13.82
CA GLY A 73 -15.99 20.83 15.15
C GLY A 73 -14.45 20.74 15.15
N LYS A 74 -13.79 21.45 16.05
CA LYS A 74 -12.34 21.26 16.21
C LYS A 74 -12.06 19.87 16.79
N PRO A 75 -11.06 19.12 16.27
CA PRO A 75 -10.67 17.84 16.85
C PRO A 75 -10.18 18.03 18.29
N GLN A 76 -10.33 17.00 19.13
CA GLN A 76 -9.63 16.97 20.42
C GLN A 76 -8.12 17.06 20.15
N PRO A 77 -7.35 17.85 20.93
CA PRO A 77 -5.92 17.83 20.79
C PRO A 77 -5.41 16.43 21.11
N GLU A 78 -4.81 15.76 20.12
CA GLU A 78 -3.94 14.61 20.39
C GLU A 78 -2.90 15.06 21.40
N THR A 79 -2.76 14.31 22.48
CA THR A 79 -1.80 14.50 23.57
C THR A 79 -0.61 15.39 23.22
N GLU A 80 -0.54 16.54 23.92
CA GLU A 80 0.59 17.47 24.07
C GLU A 80 1.84 17.22 23.20
N GLN A 81 1.77 17.51 21.92
CA GLN A 81 2.91 18.09 21.25
C GLN A 81 2.83 19.59 21.53
N LEU A 82 3.74 20.07 22.39
CA LEU A 82 3.94 21.47 22.67
C LEU A 82 4.16 22.22 21.36
N ASP A 83 3.08 22.79 20.84
CA ASP A 83 3.16 23.68 19.69
C ASP A 83 3.80 24.99 20.16
N LEU A 84 4.87 25.37 19.49
CA LEU A 84 5.62 26.60 19.77
C LEU A 84 4.73 27.85 19.74
N PHE A 85 3.56 27.77 19.08
CA PHE A 85 2.59 28.85 18.99
C PHE A 85 1.72 29.03 20.23
N SER A 86 1.56 28.04 21.10
CA SER A 86 0.82 28.13 22.34
C SER A 86 1.56 28.99 23.38
N MET A 87 2.84 29.29 23.18
CA MET A 87 3.62 30.22 24.05
C MET A 87 3.31 31.70 23.83
N PHE A 88 2.56 32.06 22.80
CA PHE A 88 2.23 33.48 22.51
C PHE A 88 0.78 33.90 22.80
N GLY A 89 0.09 33.22 23.70
CA GLY A 89 -0.97 33.77 24.50
C GLY A 89 -2.23 34.28 23.79
N ALA A 90 -2.70 33.63 22.73
CA ALA A 90 -4.06 33.80 22.22
C ALA A 90 -4.86 32.51 22.47
N ALA A 91 -5.58 32.44 23.58
CA ALA A 91 -6.55 31.40 23.84
C ALA A 91 -7.68 31.52 22.81
N GLU A 92 -7.66 30.69 21.73
CA GLU A 92 -8.84 30.52 20.89
C GLU A 92 -9.97 29.88 21.72
N PRO A 93 -11.22 30.30 21.55
CA PRO A 93 -12.34 29.72 22.28
C PRO A 93 -12.44 28.22 21.91
N GLN A 94 -12.22 27.35 22.89
CA GLN A 94 -12.46 25.93 22.77
C GLN A 94 -13.96 25.70 22.58
N LEU A 95 -14.39 25.32 21.39
CA LEU A 95 -15.73 24.80 21.18
C LEU A 95 -15.86 23.48 21.97
N PRO A 96 -16.97 23.31 22.72
CA PRO A 96 -17.16 22.12 23.51
C PRO A 96 -17.16 20.88 22.59
N THR A 97 -16.30 19.91 22.87
CA THR A 97 -16.30 18.61 22.22
C THR A 97 -17.61 17.90 22.56
N VAL A 98 -18.45 17.66 21.57
CA VAL A 98 -19.69 16.92 21.75
C VAL A 98 -19.38 15.44 21.65
N SER A 99 -19.36 14.76 22.79
CA SER A 99 -19.23 13.30 22.85
C SER A 99 -20.48 12.63 22.27
N TYR A 100 -20.28 11.69 21.31
CA TYR A 100 -21.37 10.96 20.71
C TYR A 100 -21.94 9.91 21.64
N LYS A 101 -23.28 9.86 21.71
CA LYS A 101 -24.01 8.90 22.52
C LYS A 101 -24.67 7.85 21.63
N VAL A 102 -24.39 6.59 21.91
CA VAL A 102 -24.98 5.45 21.26
C VAL A 102 -26.00 4.79 22.17
N LYS A 103 -27.11 4.33 21.62
CA LYS A 103 -28.18 3.71 22.36
C LYS A 103 -28.08 2.19 22.27
N ASN A 104 -27.86 1.54 23.40
CA ASN A 104 -27.86 0.06 23.49
C ASN A 104 -29.28 -0.45 23.72
N TRP A 105 -29.89 -0.89 22.63
CA TRP A 105 -31.29 -1.42 22.67
C TRP A 105 -31.43 -2.79 23.32
N ARG A 106 -30.32 -3.50 23.59
CA ARG A 106 -30.36 -4.81 24.28
C ARG A 106 -30.69 -4.68 25.77
N LYS A 107 -30.56 -3.48 26.35
CA LYS A 107 -30.78 -3.19 27.76
C LYS A 107 -32.13 -2.47 27.96
N GLY A 108 -33.24 -3.26 28.05
CA GLY A 108 -34.58 -2.74 28.35
C GLY A 108 -35.31 -2.15 27.13
N SER A 109 -36.60 -1.87 27.31
CA SER A 109 -37.53 -1.41 26.25
C SER A 109 -37.16 -0.03 25.66
N HIS A 110 -36.49 0.81 26.44
CA HIS A 110 -36.06 2.16 26.01
C HIS A 110 -34.59 2.24 25.69
N GLY A 111 -33.83 1.14 25.85
CA GLY A 111 -32.37 1.11 25.67
C GLY A 111 -31.62 1.97 26.71
N THR A 112 -30.33 1.77 26.86
CA THR A 112 -29.43 2.59 27.68
C THR A 112 -28.51 3.40 26.79
N THR A 113 -28.18 4.64 27.17
CA THR A 113 -27.29 5.51 26.43
C THR A 113 -25.88 5.44 27.00
N GLN A 114 -24.88 5.36 26.13
CA GLN A 114 -23.46 5.34 26.48
C GLN A 114 -22.64 6.15 25.46
N ASN A 115 -21.47 6.61 25.83
CA ASN A 115 -20.59 7.31 24.92
C ASN A 115 -19.94 6.36 23.92
N PHE A 116 -19.80 6.76 22.67
CA PHE A 116 -19.18 5.93 21.62
C PHE A 116 -17.70 5.61 21.94
N GLU A 117 -16.96 6.56 22.46
CA GLU A 117 -15.56 6.40 22.90
C GLU A 117 -15.39 5.21 23.85
N THR A 118 -16.33 5.00 24.80
CA THR A 118 -16.26 3.87 25.72
C THR A 118 -16.41 2.51 25.06
N ILE A 119 -16.99 2.45 23.85
CA ILE A 119 -17.08 1.21 23.06
C ILE A 119 -15.73 0.92 22.42
N GLN A 120 -15.06 1.92 21.87
CA GLN A 120 -13.74 1.83 21.25
C GLN A 120 -12.68 1.44 22.29
N GLU A 121 -12.68 2.08 23.44
CA GLU A 121 -11.75 1.76 24.55
C GLU A 121 -11.99 0.38 25.17
N GLY A 122 -13.03 -0.33 24.77
CA GLY A 122 -13.39 -1.63 25.34
C GLY A 122 -13.86 -1.59 26.78
N SER A 123 -14.14 -0.39 27.33
CA SER A 123 -14.57 -0.17 28.72
C SER A 123 -16.05 -0.51 28.96
N THR A 124 -16.79 -0.90 27.91
CA THR A 124 -18.18 -1.33 28.02
C THR A 124 -18.40 -2.75 27.51
N SER A 125 -19.52 -3.38 27.95
CA SER A 125 -19.97 -4.68 27.44
C SER A 125 -20.61 -4.61 26.05
N MET A 126 -20.72 -3.43 25.43
CA MET A 126 -21.29 -3.26 24.10
C MET A 126 -20.18 -3.43 23.06
N LYS A 127 -20.35 -4.42 22.18
CA LYS A 127 -19.57 -4.60 20.96
C LYS A 127 -20.54 -4.80 19.80
N PHE A 128 -20.07 -4.43 18.61
CA PHE A 128 -20.80 -4.76 17.39
C PHE A 128 -20.45 -6.18 16.95
N ASP A 129 -21.43 -6.92 16.45
CA ASP A 129 -21.17 -8.26 15.90
C ASP A 129 -20.44 -8.17 14.56
N TYR A 130 -20.76 -7.11 13.76
CA TYR A 130 -20.23 -6.85 12.44
C TYR A 130 -20.02 -5.36 12.21
N VAL A 131 -18.96 -5.02 11.49
CA VAL A 131 -18.78 -3.72 10.84
C VAL A 131 -18.67 -3.97 9.34
N ILE A 132 -19.44 -3.22 8.56
CA ILE A 132 -19.41 -3.23 7.09
C ILE A 132 -19.28 -1.79 6.65
N GLY A 133 -18.37 -1.50 5.70
CA GLY A 133 -18.20 -0.13 5.26
C GLY A 133 -17.37 0.05 4.00
N ASN A 134 -17.47 1.28 3.48
CA ASN A 134 -16.61 1.83 2.46
C ASN A 134 -16.03 3.12 3.04
N PRO A 135 -14.88 3.06 3.75
CA PRO A 135 -14.31 4.22 4.40
C PRO A 135 -13.76 5.22 3.36
N PRO A 136 -13.54 6.49 3.73
CA PRO A 136 -12.78 7.41 2.91
C PRO A 136 -11.40 6.82 2.58
N TYR A 137 -10.95 6.97 1.33
CA TYR A 137 -9.69 6.37 0.87
C TYR A 137 -8.49 7.24 1.18
N GLN A 138 -8.68 8.55 1.10
CA GLN A 138 -7.64 9.56 1.26
C GLN A 138 -8.16 10.70 2.13
N ASP A 139 -7.24 11.37 2.80
CA ASP A 139 -7.52 12.59 3.55
C ASP A 139 -7.74 13.76 2.61
N GLU A 140 -8.35 14.83 3.12
CA GLU A 140 -8.41 16.08 2.39
C GLU A 140 -6.99 16.68 2.33
N THR A 141 -6.62 17.25 1.18
CA THR A 141 -5.34 17.93 1.04
C THR A 141 -5.36 19.23 1.84
N LEU A 142 -4.79 19.22 3.04
CA LEU A 142 -4.55 20.41 3.84
C LEU A 142 -3.17 20.99 3.48
N GLY A 143 -3.14 22.23 2.95
CA GLY A 143 -1.92 23.00 2.72
C GLY A 143 -1.46 23.12 1.27
N ASP A 144 -0.23 23.63 1.08
CA ASP A 144 0.34 24.00 -0.22
C ASP A 144 0.65 22.83 -1.17
N ASN A 145 0.65 21.58 -0.68
CA ASN A 145 0.87 20.37 -1.48
C ASN A 145 -0.44 19.82 -2.07
N LYS A 146 -1.01 20.53 -3.05
CA LYS A 146 -2.24 20.14 -3.76
C LYS A 146 -2.17 18.81 -4.54
N GLY A 147 -1.05 18.11 -4.52
CA GLY A 147 -0.82 16.90 -5.33
C GLY A 147 -0.78 15.58 -4.56
N PHE A 148 -0.81 15.57 -3.23
CA PHE A 148 -0.71 14.35 -2.44
C PHE A 148 -1.70 14.34 -1.28
N ALA A 149 -2.63 13.40 -1.32
CA ALA A 149 -3.55 13.09 -0.22
C ALA A 149 -3.12 11.77 0.43
N PRO A 150 -2.75 11.77 1.73
CA PRO A 150 -2.35 10.55 2.42
C PRO A 150 -3.54 9.58 2.54
N PRO A 151 -3.30 8.25 2.53
CA PRO A 151 -4.35 7.27 2.77
C PRO A 151 -4.85 7.36 4.22
N VAL A 152 -6.17 7.21 4.39
CA VAL A 152 -6.82 7.17 5.71
C VAL A 152 -7.60 5.89 5.97
N TYR A 153 -7.93 5.12 4.93
CA TYR A 153 -8.69 3.88 5.06
C TYR A 153 -8.06 2.88 6.03
N ASN A 154 -6.74 2.85 6.14
CA ASN A 154 -6.01 2.01 7.09
C ASN A 154 -6.36 2.33 8.55
N LYS A 155 -6.56 3.60 8.90
CA LYS A 155 -6.99 4.03 10.23
C LYS A 155 -8.42 3.57 10.52
N PHE A 156 -9.31 3.65 9.52
CA PHE A 156 -10.68 3.13 9.64
C PHE A 156 -10.73 1.62 9.83
N LEU A 157 -9.87 0.85 9.16
CA LEU A 157 -9.78 -0.59 9.40
C LEU A 157 -9.34 -0.87 10.84
N ASP A 158 -8.28 -0.22 11.32
CA ASP A 158 -7.78 -0.42 12.68
C ASP A 158 -8.87 -0.07 13.72
N ALA A 159 -9.53 1.07 13.61
CA ALA A 159 -10.63 1.47 14.49
C ALA A 159 -11.80 0.47 14.46
N SER A 160 -12.12 -0.07 13.28
CA SER A 160 -13.19 -1.05 13.13
C SER A 160 -12.87 -2.38 13.81
N TYR A 161 -11.61 -2.79 13.82
CA TYR A 161 -11.16 -4.01 14.50
C TYR A 161 -11.23 -3.91 16.03
N GLU A 162 -11.24 -2.71 16.57
CA GLU A 162 -11.40 -2.47 18.01
C GLU A 162 -12.86 -2.65 18.46
N ILE A 163 -13.82 -2.23 17.63
CA ILE A 163 -15.24 -2.20 18.00
C ILE A 163 -16.02 -3.45 17.59
N ALA A 164 -15.49 -4.29 16.69
CA ALA A 164 -16.17 -5.50 16.23
C ALA A 164 -15.22 -6.68 16.02
N ASP A 165 -15.75 -7.88 16.23
CA ASP A 165 -15.01 -9.12 15.97
C ASP A 165 -14.97 -9.49 14.48
N LYS A 166 -15.98 -9.04 13.70
CA LYS A 166 -16.08 -9.28 12.25
C LYS A 166 -16.21 -7.97 11.51
N VAL A 167 -15.30 -7.77 10.56
CA VAL A 167 -15.21 -6.52 9.80
C VAL A 167 -15.08 -6.85 8.32
N GLU A 168 -15.95 -6.28 7.51
CA GLU A 168 -15.93 -6.34 6.06
C GLU A 168 -15.86 -4.93 5.48
N MET A 169 -14.81 -4.65 4.71
CA MET A 169 -14.57 -3.31 4.16
C MET A 169 -14.19 -3.39 2.69
N ILE A 170 -14.65 -2.38 1.94
CA ILE A 170 -14.17 -2.13 0.58
C ILE A 170 -13.21 -0.95 0.60
N HIS A 171 -12.01 -1.13 0.06
CA HIS A 171 -10.96 -0.09 0.11
C HIS A 171 -9.87 -0.34 -0.94
N PRO A 172 -8.91 0.61 -1.14
CA PRO A 172 -7.80 0.43 -2.08
C PRO A 172 -6.94 -0.79 -1.76
N ALA A 173 -6.55 -1.53 -2.80
CA ALA A 173 -5.86 -2.81 -2.67
C ALA A 173 -4.32 -2.72 -2.67
N ARG A 174 -3.73 -1.54 -2.86
CA ARG A 174 -2.27 -1.36 -3.06
C ARG A 174 -1.41 -1.95 -1.94
N PHE A 175 -1.88 -1.90 -0.70
CA PHE A 175 -1.16 -2.46 0.45
C PHE A 175 -0.94 -3.98 0.34
N LEU A 176 -1.84 -4.72 -0.33
CA LEU A 176 -1.70 -6.15 -0.57
C LEU A 176 -0.42 -6.50 -1.35
N PHE A 177 0.04 -5.56 -2.15
CA PHE A 177 1.27 -5.66 -2.94
C PHE A 177 2.46 -4.94 -2.30
N ASN A 178 2.33 -4.54 -1.03
CA ASN A 178 3.31 -3.72 -0.32
C ASN A 178 3.64 -2.40 -1.06
N ALA A 179 2.66 -1.87 -1.78
CA ALA A 179 2.74 -0.64 -2.56
C ALA A 179 1.77 0.42 -2.02
N GLY A 180 1.91 1.65 -2.51
CA GLY A 180 1.11 2.77 -2.05
C GLY A 180 1.76 3.54 -0.90
N SER A 181 0.98 4.42 -0.27
CA SER A 181 1.47 5.34 0.75
C SER A 181 1.06 4.96 2.17
N THR A 182 0.44 3.79 2.35
CA THR A 182 0.22 3.22 3.69
C THR A 182 1.56 2.85 4.34
N PRO A 183 1.70 3.01 5.68
CA PRO A 183 2.93 2.64 6.38
C PRO A 183 3.31 1.17 6.12
N LYS A 184 4.58 0.91 5.82
CA LYS A 184 5.04 -0.47 5.56
C LYS A 184 4.77 -1.42 6.72
N ALA A 185 4.97 -0.98 7.95
CA ALA A 185 4.66 -1.76 9.15
C ALA A 185 3.18 -2.14 9.25
N TRP A 186 2.28 -1.25 8.80
CA TRP A 186 0.85 -1.55 8.74
C TRP A 186 0.55 -2.59 7.64
N ASN A 187 1.18 -2.47 6.47
CA ASN A 187 1.03 -3.47 5.41
C ASN A 187 1.48 -4.86 5.90
N GLU A 188 2.62 -4.94 6.56
CA GLU A 188 3.14 -6.18 7.14
C GLU A 188 2.22 -6.75 8.23
N LYS A 189 1.69 -5.89 9.12
CA LYS A 189 0.69 -6.26 10.11
C LYS A 189 -0.52 -6.93 9.44
N MET A 190 -1.09 -6.29 8.41
CA MET A 190 -2.26 -6.80 7.70
C MET A 190 -2.00 -8.10 6.95
N LEU A 191 -0.87 -8.18 6.22
CA LEU A 191 -0.50 -9.37 5.47
C LEU A 191 -0.08 -10.56 6.36
N SER A 192 0.30 -10.29 7.61
CA SER A 192 0.67 -11.30 8.60
C SER A 192 -0.49 -11.70 9.51
N ASP A 193 -1.61 -10.97 9.49
CA ASP A 193 -2.78 -11.28 10.33
C ASP A 193 -3.46 -12.58 9.86
N PRO A 194 -3.47 -13.66 10.67
CA PRO A 194 -4.10 -14.91 10.28
C PRO A 194 -5.63 -14.88 10.29
N HIS A 195 -6.23 -13.82 10.81
CA HIS A 195 -7.66 -13.59 10.89
C HIS A 195 -8.21 -12.81 9.69
N PHE A 196 -7.31 -12.27 8.85
CA PHE A 196 -7.61 -11.44 7.70
C PHE A 196 -7.62 -12.26 6.40
N LYS A 197 -8.60 -11.99 5.52
CA LYS A 197 -8.64 -12.56 4.17
C LYS A 197 -9.20 -11.56 3.15
N VAL A 198 -8.86 -11.76 1.89
CA VAL A 198 -9.46 -11.09 0.75
C VAL A 198 -10.68 -11.90 0.30
N LEU A 199 -11.84 -11.25 0.19
CA LEU A 199 -13.06 -11.85 -0.37
C LEU A 199 -13.11 -11.65 -1.88
N HIS A 200 -12.76 -10.45 -2.33
CA HIS A 200 -12.76 -10.10 -3.74
C HIS A 200 -11.69 -9.05 -4.02
N TYR A 201 -11.02 -9.17 -5.14
CA TYR A 201 -10.08 -8.18 -5.66
C TYR A 201 -10.47 -7.81 -7.08
N GLU A 202 -10.58 -6.50 -7.34
CA GLU A 202 -10.83 -5.96 -8.67
C GLU A 202 -9.70 -5.01 -9.05
N SER A 203 -9.00 -5.34 -10.13
CA SER A 203 -7.87 -4.55 -10.63
C SER A 203 -8.30 -3.24 -11.27
N ASP A 204 -9.48 -3.25 -11.92
CA ASP A 204 -10.11 -2.09 -12.53
C ASP A 204 -11.22 -1.55 -11.63
N ALA A 205 -10.89 -0.52 -10.86
CA ALA A 205 -11.84 0.09 -9.94
C ALA A 205 -13.11 0.62 -10.63
N SER A 206 -13.07 0.93 -11.93
CA SER A 206 -14.22 1.45 -12.69
C SER A 206 -15.36 0.42 -12.82
N VAL A 207 -15.05 -0.87 -12.69
CA VAL A 207 -16.04 -1.95 -12.65
C VAL A 207 -16.91 -1.85 -11.40
N MET A 208 -16.37 -1.43 -10.28
CA MET A 208 -17.08 -1.28 -9.01
C MET A 208 -17.61 0.15 -8.79
N PHE A 209 -16.86 1.14 -9.20
CA PHE A 209 -17.17 2.57 -9.02
C PHE A 209 -17.04 3.31 -10.33
N THR A 210 -18.17 3.61 -10.97
CA THR A 210 -18.19 4.35 -12.24
C THR A 210 -17.40 5.66 -12.14
N ASN A 211 -16.59 5.94 -13.16
CA ASN A 211 -15.75 7.14 -13.28
C ASN A 211 -14.65 7.28 -12.20
N THR A 212 -14.23 6.18 -11.58
CA THR A 212 -13.20 6.20 -10.55
C THR A 212 -11.99 5.37 -10.98
N GLU A 213 -10.81 5.99 -11.05
CA GLU A 213 -9.55 5.31 -11.28
C GLU A 213 -8.78 5.18 -9.96
N ILE A 214 -8.56 3.94 -9.50
CA ILE A 214 -7.76 3.64 -8.32
C ILE A 214 -6.62 2.72 -8.73
N LYS A 215 -5.41 3.29 -8.83
CA LYS A 215 -4.20 2.53 -9.18
C LYS A 215 -3.96 1.39 -8.20
N GLY A 216 -3.84 0.17 -8.72
CA GLY A 216 -3.66 -1.04 -7.92
C GLY A 216 -4.97 -1.71 -7.51
N GLY A 217 -6.12 -1.17 -7.97
CA GLY A 217 -7.42 -1.77 -7.79
C GLY A 217 -8.05 -1.59 -6.42
N VAL A 218 -9.17 -2.27 -6.25
CA VAL A 218 -10.01 -2.24 -5.05
C VAL A 218 -10.14 -3.65 -4.49
N VAL A 219 -10.27 -3.76 -3.17
CA VAL A 219 -10.43 -5.03 -2.46
C VAL A 219 -11.63 -4.98 -1.52
N ILE A 220 -12.40 -6.08 -1.49
CA ILE A 220 -13.30 -6.39 -0.40
C ILE A 220 -12.52 -7.30 0.54
N SER A 221 -12.22 -6.79 1.73
CA SER A 221 -11.50 -7.52 2.77
C SER A 221 -12.45 -7.95 3.88
N TYR A 222 -12.11 -9.04 4.53
CA TYR A 222 -12.86 -9.56 5.67
C TYR A 222 -11.89 -10.01 6.77
N ARG A 223 -12.20 -9.63 8.00
CA ARG A 223 -11.50 -10.08 9.20
C ARG A 223 -12.49 -10.67 10.19
N ASP A 224 -12.19 -11.85 10.71
CA ASP A 224 -12.94 -12.49 11.80
C ASP A 224 -11.98 -12.91 12.90
N LYS A 225 -12.00 -12.20 14.02
CA LYS A 225 -11.09 -12.42 15.15
C LYS A 225 -11.12 -13.87 15.69
N ASN A 226 -12.27 -14.55 15.49
CA ASN A 226 -12.49 -15.91 15.99
C ASN A 226 -12.14 -17.01 14.98
N LYS A 227 -11.67 -16.64 13.77
CA LYS A 227 -11.33 -17.59 12.71
C LYS A 227 -9.91 -17.38 12.22
N ASN A 228 -9.17 -18.47 12.09
CA ASN A 228 -7.83 -18.47 11.50
C ASN A 228 -7.91 -18.91 10.05
N TYR A 229 -7.60 -18.01 9.10
CA TYR A 229 -7.53 -18.28 7.66
C TYR A 229 -6.09 -18.53 7.20
N GLY A 230 -5.11 -18.29 8.08
CA GLY A 230 -3.69 -18.24 7.76
C GLY A 230 -3.28 -16.90 7.16
N ALA A 231 -2.05 -16.49 7.47
CA ALA A 231 -1.50 -15.23 6.97
C ALA A 231 -1.38 -15.24 5.43
N ILE A 232 -1.74 -14.12 4.79
CA ILE A 232 -1.61 -13.95 3.33
C ILE A 232 -0.14 -13.93 2.91
N LYS A 233 0.72 -13.21 3.65
CA LYS A 233 2.14 -12.97 3.40
C LYS A 233 2.39 -12.29 2.04
N VAL A 234 2.12 -12.98 0.95
CA VAL A 234 2.21 -12.47 -0.44
C VAL A 234 0.86 -12.66 -1.10
N PHE A 235 0.27 -11.56 -1.54
CA PHE A 235 -1.00 -11.58 -2.25
C PHE A 235 -0.79 -11.80 -3.75
N THR A 236 -1.61 -12.63 -4.35
CA THR A 236 -1.78 -12.73 -5.78
C THR A 236 -3.27 -12.74 -6.15
N PRO A 237 -3.68 -12.00 -7.19
CA PRO A 237 -5.07 -12.03 -7.67
C PRO A 237 -5.43 -13.35 -8.36
N TYR A 238 -4.43 -14.21 -8.62
CA TYR A 238 -4.60 -15.49 -9.30
C TYR A 238 -4.66 -16.63 -8.28
N GLU A 239 -5.82 -17.19 -8.08
CA GLU A 239 -6.08 -18.18 -7.05
C GLU A 239 -5.21 -19.43 -7.23
N GLU A 240 -4.96 -19.85 -8.48
CA GLU A 240 -4.12 -20.99 -8.83
C GLU A 240 -2.66 -20.80 -8.38
N LEU A 241 -2.19 -19.58 -8.32
CA LEU A 241 -0.82 -19.27 -7.93
C LEU A 241 -0.62 -19.23 -6.40
N ASN A 242 -1.70 -19.14 -5.62
CA ASN A 242 -1.60 -19.09 -4.16
C ASN A 242 -0.98 -20.38 -3.60
N SER A 243 -1.33 -21.54 -4.14
CA SER A 243 -0.74 -22.82 -3.71
C SER A 243 0.74 -22.93 -4.08
N ILE A 244 1.12 -22.42 -5.26
CA ILE A 244 2.51 -22.36 -5.72
C ILE A 244 3.32 -21.44 -4.82
N MET A 245 2.80 -20.25 -4.51
CA MET A 245 3.43 -19.29 -3.60
C MET A 245 3.69 -19.89 -2.21
N LYS A 246 2.70 -20.58 -1.65
CA LYS A 246 2.86 -21.25 -0.34
C LYS A 246 3.93 -22.34 -0.35
N LYS A 247 4.04 -23.10 -1.45
CA LYS A 247 5.07 -24.15 -1.61
C LYS A 247 6.45 -23.58 -1.93
N ALA A 248 6.50 -22.47 -2.67
CA ALA A 248 7.73 -21.78 -3.04
C ALA A 248 8.25 -20.83 -1.95
N ALA A 249 7.43 -20.54 -0.91
CA ALA A 249 7.93 -19.83 0.25
C ALA A 249 9.16 -20.56 0.79
N PRO A 250 10.32 -19.88 0.94
CA PRO A 250 11.57 -20.56 1.26
C PRO A 250 11.39 -21.38 2.54
N ALA A 251 11.79 -22.66 2.47
CA ALA A 251 12.14 -23.39 3.65
C ALA A 251 13.11 -22.50 4.45
N SER A 252 13.07 -22.53 5.77
CA SER A 252 13.77 -21.61 6.68
C SER A 252 15.26 -21.41 6.42
N GLU A 253 15.88 -22.21 5.56
CA GLU A 253 17.30 -22.20 5.21
C GLU A 253 17.60 -21.71 3.78
N ALA A 254 16.59 -21.50 2.92
CA ALA A 254 16.81 -21.05 1.57
C ALA A 254 16.91 -19.52 1.52
N LYS A 255 18.00 -19.01 0.93
CA LYS A 255 18.19 -17.57 0.70
C LYS A 255 17.30 -17.11 -0.44
N SER A 256 16.62 -15.98 -0.24
CA SER A 256 15.84 -15.31 -1.28
C SER A 256 16.77 -14.74 -2.37
N LEU A 257 16.34 -14.78 -3.63
CA LEU A 257 17.03 -14.05 -4.70
C LEU A 257 17.21 -12.56 -4.41
N MET A 258 16.31 -11.98 -3.61
CA MET A 258 16.40 -10.60 -3.16
C MET A 258 17.76 -10.27 -2.51
N GLU A 259 18.37 -11.22 -1.81
CA GLU A 259 19.67 -11.04 -1.15
C GLU A 259 20.83 -10.99 -2.15
N THR A 260 20.62 -11.47 -3.35
CA THR A 260 21.63 -11.53 -4.43
C THR A 260 21.51 -10.38 -5.43
N ILE A 261 20.63 -9.40 -5.16
CA ILE A 261 20.43 -8.24 -6.04
C ILE A 261 21.40 -7.12 -5.68
N TYR A 262 22.15 -6.71 -6.67
CA TYR A 262 23.13 -5.62 -6.61
C TYR A 262 22.68 -4.45 -7.49
N ILE A 263 22.92 -3.24 -7.01
CA ILE A 263 22.65 -2.01 -7.76
C ILE A 263 23.88 -1.65 -8.62
N GLN A 264 23.74 -0.63 -9.44
CA GLN A 264 24.76 -0.11 -10.37
C GLN A 264 26.12 0.17 -9.70
N ASN A 265 27.16 0.18 -10.51
CA ASN A 265 28.50 0.62 -10.09
C ASN A 265 28.55 2.10 -9.71
N LYS A 266 29.63 2.50 -9.10
CA LYS A 266 29.86 3.85 -8.58
C LYS A 266 31.24 4.37 -8.97
N PHE A 267 31.35 5.68 -9.02
CA PHE A 267 32.63 6.37 -9.15
C PHE A 267 33.42 6.37 -7.83
N ASP A 268 34.75 6.26 -7.94
CA ASP A 268 35.67 6.80 -6.97
C ASP A 268 35.80 8.31 -7.24
N LEU A 269 34.98 9.11 -6.57
CA LEU A 269 34.89 10.55 -6.82
C LEU A 269 36.18 11.31 -6.42
N GLU A 270 36.93 10.79 -5.45
CA GLU A 270 38.16 11.40 -5.01
C GLU A 270 39.18 11.38 -6.14
N LYS A 271 39.43 10.21 -6.71
CA LYS A 271 40.34 10.06 -7.83
C LYS A 271 39.83 10.74 -9.11
N LEU A 272 38.52 10.65 -9.36
CA LEU A 272 37.91 11.29 -10.52
C LEU A 272 38.10 12.81 -10.49
N TYR A 273 37.82 13.47 -9.37
CA TYR A 273 37.91 14.93 -9.27
C TYR A 273 39.33 15.45 -9.10
N LYS A 274 40.28 14.62 -8.74
CA LYS A 274 41.68 14.95 -8.74
C LYS A 274 42.20 15.17 -10.17
N ASP A 275 41.75 14.30 -11.08
CA ASP A 275 42.20 14.33 -12.47
C ASP A 275 41.25 15.16 -13.37
N HIS A 276 39.95 15.22 -13.02
CA HIS A 276 38.88 15.83 -13.79
C HIS A 276 37.93 16.64 -12.89
N PRO A 277 38.37 17.78 -12.35
CA PRO A 277 37.58 18.60 -11.44
C PRO A 277 36.32 19.19 -12.09
N GLU A 278 36.28 19.33 -13.41
CA GLU A 278 35.16 19.81 -14.21
C GLU A 278 33.90 18.93 -14.05
N TYR A 279 34.06 17.63 -13.81
CA TYR A 279 32.91 16.74 -13.66
C TYR A 279 32.13 16.96 -12.38
N ARG A 280 32.66 17.71 -11.41
CA ARG A 280 31.91 18.09 -10.20
C ARG A 280 30.64 18.89 -10.53
N ALA A 281 30.69 19.70 -11.60
CA ALA A 281 29.56 20.52 -12.02
C ALA A 281 28.44 19.70 -12.73
N VAL A 282 28.77 18.57 -13.34
CA VAL A 282 27.83 17.77 -14.13
C VAL A 282 27.30 16.53 -13.39
N ILE A 283 28.01 16.05 -12.37
CA ILE A 283 27.58 14.94 -11.51
C ILE A 283 26.55 15.47 -10.51
N GLY A 284 25.43 14.76 -10.40
CA GLY A 284 24.29 15.17 -9.57
C GLY A 284 24.60 15.30 -8.08
N SER A 285 23.66 15.89 -7.31
CA SER A 285 23.80 16.15 -5.88
C SER A 285 25.04 17.00 -5.56
N GLU A 286 25.25 18.09 -6.32
CA GLU A 286 26.38 19.00 -6.17
C GLU A 286 27.75 18.28 -6.26
N GLY A 287 27.85 17.30 -7.16
CA GLY A 287 29.05 16.49 -7.35
C GLY A 287 29.23 15.35 -6.33
N ARG A 288 28.21 15.02 -5.52
CA ARG A 288 28.29 13.95 -4.51
C ARG A 288 27.69 12.62 -4.95
N ASP A 289 26.96 12.58 -6.10
CA ASP A 289 26.32 11.34 -6.57
C ASP A 289 27.32 10.40 -7.23
N LYS A 290 27.79 9.42 -6.50
CA LYS A 290 28.76 8.42 -6.98
C LYS A 290 28.20 7.48 -8.05
N ARG A 291 26.89 7.37 -8.21
CA ARG A 291 26.25 6.32 -9.01
C ARG A 291 26.45 6.52 -10.50
N PHE A 292 26.68 5.41 -11.21
CA PHE A 292 26.59 5.39 -12.67
C PHE A 292 25.12 5.55 -13.07
N ARG A 293 24.66 6.79 -13.17
CA ARG A 293 23.29 7.13 -13.56
C ARG A 293 22.97 6.65 -14.98
N ASN A 294 21.70 6.56 -15.31
CA ASN A 294 21.21 6.16 -16.63
C ASN A 294 21.75 7.00 -17.80
N ASN A 295 22.04 8.28 -17.58
CA ASN A 295 22.52 9.24 -18.58
C ASN A 295 24.01 9.59 -18.42
N ILE A 296 24.76 8.76 -17.70
CA ILE A 296 26.15 9.10 -17.34
C ILE A 296 27.07 9.16 -18.54
N PHE A 297 26.85 8.33 -19.54
CA PHE A 297 27.64 8.31 -20.76
C PHE A 297 27.57 9.61 -21.60
N GLU A 298 26.44 10.34 -21.44
CA GLU A 298 26.22 11.62 -22.12
C GLU A 298 26.79 12.81 -21.32
N LYS A 299 26.92 12.63 -20.01
CA LYS A 299 27.36 13.70 -19.10
C LYS A 299 28.85 13.71 -18.85
N VAL A 300 29.49 12.57 -18.89
CA VAL A 300 30.88 12.39 -18.46
C VAL A 300 31.69 11.78 -19.62
N SER A 301 32.47 12.59 -20.32
CA SER A 301 33.18 12.20 -21.55
C SER A 301 34.37 11.25 -21.33
N ILE A 302 34.63 10.88 -20.06
CA ILE A 302 35.67 9.89 -19.72
C ILE A 302 35.30 8.46 -20.14
N PHE A 303 34.02 8.19 -20.44
CA PHE A 303 33.60 6.93 -21.03
C PHE A 303 33.90 6.91 -22.52
N THR A 304 34.61 5.87 -23.00
CA THR A 304 35.01 5.70 -24.39
C THR A 304 34.36 4.46 -25.01
N GLU A 305 34.09 4.49 -26.31
CA GLU A 305 33.55 3.37 -27.05
C GLU A 305 34.55 2.21 -27.19
N GLU A 306 35.82 2.55 -27.26
CA GLU A 306 36.91 1.60 -27.38
C GLU A 306 37.77 1.56 -26.12
N ARG A 307 38.28 0.37 -25.80
CA ARG A 307 39.20 0.16 -24.69
C ARG A 307 40.51 0.88 -24.95
N GLN A 308 40.87 1.79 -24.04
CA GLN A 308 42.12 2.56 -24.15
C GLN A 308 43.27 1.85 -23.43
N ASN A 309 43.00 1.16 -22.32
CA ASN A 309 43.98 0.45 -21.51
C ASN A 309 43.51 -0.95 -21.15
N LYS A 310 44.46 -1.86 -20.93
CA LYS A 310 44.16 -3.26 -20.55
C LYS A 310 43.31 -3.39 -19.28
N GLY A 311 43.44 -2.46 -18.34
CA GLY A 311 42.73 -2.43 -17.07
C GLY A 311 41.37 -1.71 -17.13
N ASP A 312 40.97 -1.14 -18.26
CA ASP A 312 39.70 -0.40 -18.35
C ASP A 312 38.51 -1.33 -18.12
N ILE A 313 37.58 -0.86 -17.28
CA ILE A 313 36.33 -1.56 -16.96
C ILE A 313 35.32 -1.28 -18.06
N ARG A 314 34.73 -2.37 -18.61
CA ARG A 314 33.62 -2.29 -19.55
C ARG A 314 32.31 -2.10 -18.80
N VAL A 315 31.51 -1.13 -19.17
CA VAL A 315 30.28 -0.75 -18.48
C VAL A 315 29.10 -0.82 -19.42
N LEU A 316 28.08 -1.65 -19.08
CA LEU A 316 26.82 -1.72 -19.80
C LEU A 316 25.89 -0.57 -19.37
N GLY A 317 25.40 0.15 -20.34
CA GLY A 317 24.39 1.20 -20.14
C GLY A 317 23.42 1.31 -21.30
N VAL A 318 22.63 2.37 -21.29
CA VAL A 318 21.74 2.74 -22.40
C VAL A 318 22.06 4.15 -22.84
N SER A 319 22.30 4.32 -24.13
CA SER A 319 22.40 5.62 -24.78
C SER A 319 21.51 5.62 -26.02
N LYS A 320 20.77 6.71 -26.25
CA LYS A 320 19.83 6.85 -27.37
C LYS A 320 18.87 5.64 -27.52
N ASN A 321 18.36 5.15 -26.40
CA ASN A 321 17.47 3.96 -26.29
C ASN A 321 18.07 2.62 -26.76
N LYS A 322 19.39 2.54 -26.90
CA LYS A 322 20.10 1.30 -27.26
C LYS A 322 21.04 0.89 -26.15
N ARG A 323 21.19 -0.42 -25.93
CA ARG A 323 22.21 -0.97 -25.05
C ARG A 323 23.58 -0.72 -25.69
N VAL A 324 24.47 -0.10 -24.92
CA VAL A 324 25.85 0.18 -25.34
C VAL A 324 26.81 -0.23 -24.24
N TRP A 325 28.00 -0.65 -24.65
CA TRP A 325 29.12 -0.88 -23.76
C TRP A 325 30.15 0.24 -23.96
N MET A 326 30.55 0.87 -22.85
CA MET A 326 31.56 1.88 -22.83
C MET A 326 32.68 1.48 -21.87
N TYR A 327 33.87 2.02 -22.04
CA TYR A 327 35.02 1.71 -21.20
C TYR A 327 35.38 2.92 -20.35
N ILE A 328 35.77 2.66 -19.10
CA ILE A 328 36.26 3.68 -18.15
C ILE A 328 37.54 3.16 -17.48
N PRO A 329 38.55 4.01 -17.23
CA PRO A 329 39.73 3.61 -16.48
C PRO A 329 39.37 3.11 -15.09
N GLU A 330 39.87 1.92 -14.68
CA GLU A 330 39.59 1.27 -13.41
C GLU A 330 39.78 2.20 -12.20
N LYS A 331 40.78 3.08 -12.25
CA LYS A 331 41.11 4.01 -11.17
C LYS A 331 39.95 4.94 -10.76
N TYR A 332 38.95 5.14 -11.63
CA TYR A 332 37.80 6.01 -11.36
C TYR A 332 36.56 5.24 -10.95
N VAL A 333 36.64 3.92 -10.80
CA VAL A 333 35.55 3.06 -10.38
C VAL A 333 35.78 2.57 -8.96
N GLU A 334 34.74 2.61 -8.12
CA GLU A 334 34.75 2.02 -6.77
C GLU A 334 34.85 0.49 -6.91
N THR A 335 36.03 -0.08 -6.60
CA THR A 335 36.35 -1.49 -6.83
C THR A 335 35.84 -2.43 -5.73
N GLU A 336 35.35 -1.90 -4.61
CA GLU A 336 34.75 -2.66 -3.52
C GLU A 336 33.32 -3.13 -3.81
N HIS A 337 32.78 -2.81 -4.99
CA HIS A 337 31.48 -3.28 -5.40
C HIS A 337 31.47 -4.81 -5.49
N GLU A 338 30.64 -5.47 -4.67
CA GLU A 338 30.72 -6.91 -4.37
C GLU A 338 30.62 -7.83 -5.60
N ASN A 339 29.94 -7.41 -6.68
CA ASN A 339 29.86 -8.23 -7.89
C ASN A 339 30.68 -7.73 -9.08
N LEU A 340 31.46 -6.66 -8.94
CA LEU A 340 32.29 -6.16 -10.04
C LEU A 340 33.33 -7.19 -10.47
N LYS A 341 33.98 -7.84 -9.53
CA LYS A 341 35.08 -8.80 -9.76
C LYS A 341 34.61 -10.24 -9.97
N ASN A 342 33.31 -10.48 -10.07
CA ASN A 342 32.69 -11.80 -10.19
C ASN A 342 31.76 -11.85 -11.39
N TRP A 343 31.42 -13.07 -11.83
CA TRP A 343 30.40 -13.32 -12.81
C TRP A 343 29.02 -12.93 -12.27
N LYS A 344 28.13 -12.39 -13.10
CA LYS A 344 26.80 -11.92 -12.72
C LYS A 344 25.82 -11.99 -13.88
N VAL A 345 24.53 -11.94 -13.56
CA VAL A 345 23.48 -11.77 -14.58
C VAL A 345 22.94 -10.34 -14.48
N LEU A 346 22.93 -9.63 -15.59
CA LEU A 346 22.32 -8.31 -15.67
C LEU A 346 20.91 -8.39 -16.24
N VAL A 347 19.98 -7.71 -15.60
CA VAL A 347 18.59 -7.57 -16.00
C VAL A 347 18.23 -6.09 -16.07
N ALA A 348 17.45 -5.70 -17.06
CA ALA A 348 16.98 -4.30 -17.13
C ALA A 348 16.19 -3.95 -15.85
N ARG A 349 16.49 -2.81 -15.26
CA ARG A 349 15.81 -2.33 -14.06
C ARG A 349 14.34 -1.99 -14.33
N VAL A 350 14.05 -1.43 -15.50
CA VAL A 350 12.70 -1.08 -15.92
C VAL A 350 12.29 -1.94 -17.11
N ASN A 351 11.14 -2.60 -17.03
CA ASN A 351 10.65 -3.48 -18.08
C ASN A 351 9.13 -3.60 -18.03
N GLY A 352 8.48 -3.43 -19.18
CA GLY A 352 7.04 -3.61 -19.33
C GLY A 352 6.20 -2.63 -18.51
N SER A 353 4.92 -2.97 -18.31
CA SER A 353 3.96 -2.21 -17.49
C SER A 353 3.80 -2.74 -16.05
N GLY A 354 4.25 -3.97 -15.80
CA GLY A 354 4.04 -4.72 -14.57
C GLY A 354 2.92 -5.74 -14.66
N ASN A 355 2.32 -5.93 -15.83
CA ASN A 355 1.29 -6.96 -16.05
C ASN A 355 1.89 -8.37 -16.00
N LEU A 356 1.11 -9.31 -15.46
CA LEU A 356 1.49 -10.72 -15.45
C LEU A 356 1.67 -11.23 -16.88
N GLY A 357 2.76 -11.97 -17.11
CA GLY A 357 3.07 -12.55 -18.41
C GLY A 357 4.03 -11.73 -19.26
N GLU A 358 4.36 -10.50 -18.88
CA GLU A 358 5.39 -9.70 -19.56
C GLU A 358 6.75 -10.38 -19.53
N VAL A 359 7.47 -10.26 -20.66
CA VAL A 359 8.78 -10.87 -20.82
C VAL A 359 9.85 -9.94 -20.26
N LEU A 360 10.79 -10.47 -19.49
CA LEU A 360 11.99 -9.72 -19.12
C LEU A 360 12.77 -9.33 -20.38
N SER A 361 13.19 -8.06 -20.46
CA SER A 361 14.17 -7.64 -21.47
C SER A 361 15.41 -8.52 -21.35
N THR A 362 15.92 -8.99 -22.46
CA THR A 362 16.96 -10.01 -22.55
C THR A 362 18.02 -9.89 -21.45
N PRO A 363 18.02 -10.77 -20.44
CA PRO A 363 19.09 -10.85 -19.45
C PRO A 363 20.38 -11.32 -20.09
N VAL A 364 21.51 -10.81 -19.59
CA VAL A 364 22.85 -11.15 -20.09
C VAL A 364 23.76 -11.59 -18.94
N VAL A 365 24.67 -12.53 -19.23
CA VAL A 365 25.75 -12.87 -18.31
C VAL A 365 26.92 -11.95 -18.61
N GLU A 366 27.48 -11.32 -17.57
CA GLU A 366 28.65 -10.46 -17.67
C GLU A 366 29.80 -11.02 -16.84
N ALA A 367 30.99 -10.85 -17.38
CA ALA A 367 32.24 -11.37 -16.82
C ALA A 367 32.76 -10.53 -15.64
N PRO A 368 33.76 -11.00 -14.91
CA PRO A 368 34.52 -10.18 -13.97
C PRO A 368 35.08 -8.92 -14.63
N ASN A 369 35.13 -7.82 -13.89
CA ASN A 369 35.54 -6.49 -14.33
C ASN A 369 34.64 -5.85 -15.39
N GLU A 370 33.39 -6.27 -15.43
CA GLU A 370 32.32 -5.63 -16.20
C GLU A 370 31.30 -4.99 -15.27
N GLY A 371 31.04 -3.70 -15.47
CA GLY A 371 30.14 -2.87 -14.67
C GLY A 371 28.83 -2.58 -15.40
N TYR A 372 27.93 -1.85 -14.74
CA TYR A 372 26.66 -1.46 -15.33
C TYR A 372 26.11 -0.17 -14.69
N THR A 373 25.32 0.54 -15.48
CA THR A 373 24.63 1.77 -15.05
C THR A 373 23.31 1.46 -14.34
N GLN A 374 22.67 2.50 -13.80
CA GLN A 374 21.38 2.42 -13.09
C GLN A 374 20.22 1.85 -13.93
N THR A 375 20.40 1.71 -15.26
CA THR A 375 19.42 1.06 -16.14
C THR A 375 19.36 -0.45 -15.97
N PHE A 376 20.29 -1.03 -15.22
CA PHE A 376 20.36 -2.46 -14.94
C PHE A 376 20.44 -2.73 -13.43
N ILE A 377 20.06 -3.94 -13.05
CA ILE A 377 20.39 -4.57 -11.77
C ILE A 377 21.27 -5.78 -12.04
N GLY A 378 22.18 -6.07 -11.12
CA GLY A 378 22.99 -7.28 -11.14
C GLY A 378 22.41 -8.35 -10.24
N ILE A 379 22.33 -9.59 -10.74
CA ILE A 379 21.87 -10.73 -9.95
C ILE A 379 23.07 -11.67 -9.76
N GLY A 380 23.39 -11.94 -8.52
CA GLY A 380 24.45 -12.84 -8.11
C GLY A 380 25.86 -12.21 -8.16
N SER A 381 26.77 -12.91 -7.52
CA SER A 381 28.21 -12.65 -7.48
C SER A 381 28.89 -14.02 -7.51
N PHE A 382 29.04 -14.58 -8.71
CA PHE A 382 29.45 -15.97 -8.94
C PHE A 382 30.94 -16.08 -9.23
N LYS A 383 31.58 -17.11 -8.73
CA LYS A 383 33.02 -17.34 -8.93
C LYS A 383 33.35 -17.87 -10.32
N VAL A 384 32.43 -18.63 -10.93
CA VAL A 384 32.63 -19.25 -12.24
C VAL A 384 31.46 -18.95 -13.17
N GLU A 385 31.73 -18.90 -14.45
CA GLU A 385 30.72 -18.61 -15.50
C GLU A 385 29.53 -19.55 -15.47
N THR A 386 29.79 -20.84 -15.24
CA THR A 386 28.73 -21.88 -15.22
C THR A 386 27.65 -21.61 -14.18
N GLU A 387 28.00 -21.06 -13.03
CA GLU A 387 27.03 -20.64 -12.00
C GLU A 387 26.16 -19.47 -12.51
N ALA A 388 26.77 -18.48 -13.15
CA ALA A 388 26.03 -17.35 -13.74
C ALA A 388 25.11 -17.81 -14.88
N GLN A 389 25.56 -18.76 -15.72
CA GLN A 389 24.73 -19.35 -16.77
C GLN A 389 23.56 -20.16 -16.20
N ASN A 390 23.76 -20.88 -15.09
CA ASN A 390 22.67 -21.57 -14.40
C ASN A 390 21.67 -20.59 -13.78
N ALA A 391 22.13 -19.49 -13.18
CA ALA A 391 21.28 -18.42 -12.70
C ALA A 391 20.48 -17.79 -13.85
N LEU A 392 21.09 -17.54 -15.00
CA LEU A 392 20.40 -17.05 -16.20
C LEU A 392 19.31 -18.02 -16.66
N LYS A 393 19.57 -19.33 -16.69
CA LYS A 393 18.55 -20.34 -17.01
C LYS A 393 17.38 -20.31 -16.04
N TYR A 394 17.67 -20.18 -14.73
CA TYR A 394 16.64 -20.06 -13.69
C TYR A 394 15.79 -18.81 -13.89
N ILE A 395 16.41 -17.63 -14.07
CA ILE A 395 15.73 -16.35 -14.30
C ILE A 395 14.81 -16.42 -15.52
N LYS A 396 15.22 -17.13 -16.59
CA LYS A 396 14.42 -17.34 -17.79
C LYS A 396 13.36 -18.42 -17.67
N SER A 397 13.34 -19.21 -16.60
CA SER A 397 12.37 -20.27 -16.41
C SER A 397 10.94 -19.74 -16.30
N LYS A 398 9.96 -20.55 -16.68
CA LYS A 398 8.53 -20.20 -16.51
C LYS A 398 8.21 -19.93 -15.04
N PHE A 399 8.77 -20.73 -14.14
CA PHE A 399 8.57 -20.58 -12.69
C PHE A 399 9.04 -19.21 -12.20
N CYS A 400 10.31 -18.85 -12.38
CA CYS A 400 10.86 -17.57 -11.93
C CYS A 400 10.12 -16.36 -12.54
N ARG A 401 9.79 -16.44 -13.84
CA ARG A 401 9.03 -15.39 -14.52
C ARG A 401 7.60 -15.23 -14.01
N THR A 402 6.93 -16.32 -13.67
CA THR A 402 5.60 -16.29 -13.05
C THR A 402 5.68 -15.66 -11.67
N MET A 403 6.64 -16.09 -10.84
CA MET A 403 6.86 -15.53 -9.52
C MET A 403 7.19 -14.03 -9.57
N LEU A 404 8.06 -13.63 -10.50
CA LEU A 404 8.38 -12.23 -10.73
C LEU A 404 7.13 -11.44 -11.15
N GLY A 405 6.29 -11.99 -12.02
CA GLY A 405 5.04 -11.35 -12.46
C GLY A 405 4.04 -11.15 -11.33
N ILE A 406 4.00 -12.05 -10.34
CA ILE A 406 3.15 -11.90 -9.14
C ILE A 406 3.67 -10.77 -8.23
N LEU A 407 4.99 -10.70 -8.05
CA LEU A 407 5.62 -9.76 -7.12
C LEU A 407 5.84 -8.37 -7.72
N LYS A 408 5.83 -8.26 -9.05
CA LYS A 408 6.08 -7.05 -9.80
C LYS A 408 4.77 -6.35 -10.17
N ILE A 409 4.50 -5.24 -9.53
CA ILE A 409 3.26 -4.44 -9.73
C ILE A 409 3.50 -3.17 -10.54
N THR A 410 4.75 -2.87 -10.86
CA THR A 410 5.16 -1.69 -11.62
C THR A 410 6.20 -2.09 -12.66
N GLN A 411 6.62 -1.15 -13.49
CA GLN A 411 7.71 -1.37 -14.45
C GLN A 411 9.07 -1.67 -13.78
N ASP A 412 9.26 -1.30 -12.49
CA ASP A 412 10.54 -1.39 -11.80
C ASP A 412 10.80 -2.82 -11.28
N ASN A 413 11.91 -3.41 -11.70
CA ASN A 413 12.47 -4.65 -11.16
C ASN A 413 13.34 -4.34 -9.92
N ASN A 414 12.74 -3.70 -8.91
CA ASN A 414 13.45 -3.42 -7.67
C ASN A 414 13.78 -4.71 -6.90
N ARG A 415 14.58 -4.57 -5.84
CA ARG A 415 15.04 -5.69 -5.02
C ARG A 415 13.88 -6.53 -4.45
N ASP A 416 12.81 -5.87 -4.02
CA ASP A 416 11.66 -6.54 -3.38
C ASP A 416 10.87 -7.44 -4.34
N THR A 417 10.91 -7.15 -5.66
CA THR A 417 10.25 -7.99 -6.67
C THR A 417 10.90 -9.37 -6.84
N TRP A 418 12.12 -9.55 -6.30
CA TRP A 418 12.88 -10.79 -6.35
C TRP A 418 12.83 -11.60 -5.05
N ARG A 419 11.83 -11.37 -4.24
CA ARG A 419 11.60 -12.07 -2.95
C ARG A 419 11.13 -13.53 -3.15
N MET A 420 11.76 -14.27 -3.97
CA MET A 420 11.43 -15.67 -4.28
C MET A 420 12.61 -16.59 -3.97
#